data_2e253c5d5437031c2c22199020845ee4
#
_entry.id   2e253c5d5437031c2c22199020845ee4
#
_cell.length_a   1.000
_cell.length_b   1.000
_cell.length_c   1.000
_cell.angle_alpha   90.00
_cell.angle_beta   90.00
_cell.angle_gamma   90.00
#
_symmetry.space_group_name_H-M   'P 1'
#
loop_
_entity.id
_entity.type
_entity.pdbx_description
1 polymer ?
#
loop_
_entity_poly.entity_id
_entity_poly.type
_entity_poly.pdbx_seq_one_letter_code
_entity_poly.pdbx_strand_id
1 'polypeptide(L)'
;MQEKILVTGGAGFIGTHTVIELIQAGHQVVVVDNLVNSNRKSLEVVERITGVEVPFYEVDIRDTDTLRDIFKQEEPTGVIHFAGLKAVGESTRIPLAYYDNNIAGTVSLLKAMEENNCKNIIFSSSATVYGDPQTVPILEDFPLSVTNPYGRTKLMLEEILTDIYKADSEWNVVLLRYFNPIGAHESGDLGENPNGIPNNLLPYVTQVAVGKLEQVQVFGDDYDTEDGTGVRDYIHVVDLAKGHVAALKKIQKGSGLNVYNLGTGKGYSVLEIIQNMEKAVGRPIPYRIVDRRPGDIASCYSDPAKAKAELGWEAELDITQMCEDAWRWQSKHPNGFED
;
A
#
# COMPACT_ATOMS: atom_id res chain seq x y z
N MET A 1 7.70 11.17 -21.30
CA MET A 1 7.67 12.64 -21.04
C MET A 1 7.71 12.83 -19.52
N GLN A 2 8.24 13.91 -19.04
CA GLN A 2 8.20 14.27 -17.63
C GLN A 2 6.78 14.70 -17.26
N GLU A 3 6.18 14.01 -16.28
CA GLU A 3 4.84 14.30 -15.80
C GLU A 3 4.94 14.90 -14.40
N LYS A 4 3.96 15.70 -14.00
CA LYS A 4 3.80 16.13 -12.61
C LYS A 4 2.68 15.32 -11.97
N ILE A 5 3.04 14.54 -10.96
CA ILE A 5 2.14 13.58 -10.31
C ILE A 5 1.83 14.05 -8.89
N LEU A 6 0.55 14.19 -8.59
CA LEU A 6 0.10 14.43 -7.24
C LEU A 6 -0.10 13.09 -6.52
N VAL A 7 0.57 12.93 -5.38
CA VAL A 7 0.52 11.71 -4.56
C VAL A 7 -0.20 12.01 -3.26
N THR A 8 -1.41 11.51 -3.09
CA THR A 8 -2.12 11.62 -1.81
C THR A 8 -1.71 10.49 -0.88
N GLY A 9 -1.54 10.77 0.40
CA GLY A 9 -0.96 9.79 1.33
C GLY A 9 0.53 9.56 1.08
N GLY A 10 1.18 10.55 0.44
CA GLY A 10 2.57 10.45 -0.01
C GLY A 10 3.62 10.46 1.09
N ALA A 11 3.27 10.84 2.32
CA ALA A 11 4.15 10.75 3.49
C ALA A 11 4.05 9.39 4.21
N GLY A 12 3.15 8.50 3.78
CA GLY A 12 2.98 7.15 4.32
C GLY A 12 4.01 6.15 3.78
N PHE A 13 3.98 4.92 4.31
CA PHE A 13 4.94 3.86 3.97
C PHE A 13 5.05 3.58 2.46
N ILE A 14 3.93 3.25 1.79
CA ILE A 14 3.95 2.97 0.34
C ILE A 14 4.16 4.27 -0.45
N GLY A 15 3.55 5.38 0.02
CA GLY A 15 3.63 6.67 -0.64
C GLY A 15 5.05 7.17 -0.80
N THR A 16 5.85 7.18 0.26
CA THR A 16 7.24 7.66 0.25
C THR A 16 8.13 6.84 -0.68
N HIS A 17 8.02 5.51 -0.67
CA HIS A 17 8.76 4.65 -1.59
C HIS A 17 8.35 4.91 -3.05
N THR A 18 7.04 5.14 -3.30
CA THR A 18 6.56 5.49 -4.64
C THR A 18 7.03 6.88 -5.08
N VAL A 19 7.11 7.85 -4.17
CA VAL A 19 7.68 9.19 -4.47
C VAL A 19 9.14 9.06 -4.90
N ILE A 20 9.95 8.24 -4.22
CA ILE A 20 11.35 7.99 -4.61
C ILE A 20 11.40 7.41 -6.03
N GLU A 21 10.66 6.36 -6.32
CA GLU A 21 10.66 5.69 -7.63
C GLU A 21 10.16 6.62 -8.77
N LEU A 22 9.18 7.48 -8.49
CA LEU A 22 8.71 8.49 -9.46
C LEU A 22 9.80 9.52 -9.77
N ILE A 23 10.48 10.04 -8.75
CA ILE A 23 11.57 11.01 -8.91
C ILE A 23 12.73 10.38 -9.69
N GLN A 24 13.12 9.15 -9.36
CA GLN A 24 14.17 8.41 -10.07
C GLN A 24 13.79 8.10 -11.52
N ALA A 25 12.49 7.93 -11.81
CA ALA A 25 11.97 7.79 -13.16
C ALA A 25 11.87 9.13 -13.93
N GLY A 26 12.24 10.26 -13.30
CA GLY A 26 12.29 11.59 -13.91
C GLY A 26 10.98 12.37 -13.86
N HIS A 27 10.02 11.98 -13.02
CA HIS A 27 8.76 12.71 -12.82
C HIS A 27 8.91 13.79 -11.74
N GLN A 28 8.10 14.84 -11.85
CA GLN A 28 7.89 15.80 -10.77
C GLN A 28 6.79 15.26 -9.86
N VAL A 29 6.96 15.43 -8.56
CA VAL A 29 6.01 14.90 -7.57
C VAL A 29 5.55 16.02 -6.64
N VAL A 30 4.25 16.04 -6.35
CA VAL A 30 3.64 16.88 -5.32
C VAL A 30 2.96 15.95 -4.31
N VAL A 31 3.16 16.15 -3.03
CA VAL A 31 2.58 15.30 -1.98
C VAL A 31 1.48 16.04 -1.23
N VAL A 32 0.36 15.36 -1.04
CA VAL A 32 -0.76 15.76 -0.15
C VAL A 32 -0.95 14.68 0.91
N ASP A 33 -0.88 15.05 2.19
CA ASP A 33 -1.06 14.13 3.31
C ASP A 33 -1.55 14.92 4.54
N ASN A 34 -2.41 14.35 5.37
CA ASN A 34 -2.88 15.01 6.60
C ASN A 34 -2.11 14.57 7.86
N LEU A 35 -1.08 13.75 7.67
CA LEU A 35 -0.18 13.23 8.71
C LEU A 35 -0.86 12.45 9.85
N VAL A 36 -2.14 12.04 9.69
CA VAL A 36 -2.87 11.31 10.73
C VAL A 36 -2.23 9.94 11.04
N ASN A 37 -1.61 9.32 10.03
CA ASN A 37 -0.96 8.00 10.15
C ASN A 37 0.38 7.96 9.41
N SER A 38 1.05 9.10 9.31
CA SER A 38 2.33 9.29 8.65
C SER A 38 3.16 10.32 9.43
N ASN A 39 4.38 10.61 8.97
CA ASN A 39 5.26 11.56 9.61
C ASN A 39 5.99 12.40 8.54
N ARG A 40 6.00 13.73 8.70
CA ARG A 40 6.70 14.64 7.78
C ARG A 40 8.19 14.32 7.62
N LYS A 41 8.84 13.81 8.66
CA LYS A 41 10.26 13.38 8.60
C LYS A 41 10.51 12.34 7.50
N SER A 42 9.49 11.55 7.13
CA SER A 42 9.63 10.60 6.01
C SER A 42 9.92 11.30 4.68
N LEU A 43 9.36 12.49 4.44
CA LEU A 43 9.62 13.28 3.24
C LEU A 43 11.02 13.92 3.26
N GLU A 44 11.52 14.33 4.44
CA GLU A 44 12.90 14.81 4.60
C GLU A 44 13.91 13.69 4.24
N VAL A 45 13.56 12.43 4.55
CA VAL A 45 14.36 11.27 4.13
C VAL A 45 14.29 11.06 2.63
N VAL A 46 13.10 11.20 2.02
CA VAL A 46 12.93 11.14 0.55
C VAL A 46 13.80 12.18 -0.13
N GLU A 47 13.79 13.44 0.35
CA GLU A 47 14.62 14.52 -0.18
C GLU A 47 16.12 14.20 -0.05
N ARG A 48 16.54 13.63 1.09
CA ARG A 48 17.94 13.22 1.31
C ARG A 48 18.37 12.09 0.37
N ILE A 49 17.48 11.12 0.09
CA ILE A 49 17.76 9.99 -0.80
C ILE A 49 17.81 10.44 -2.26
N THR A 50 16.88 11.29 -2.67
CA THR A 50 16.71 11.69 -4.08
C THR A 50 17.48 12.95 -4.47
N GLY A 51 17.84 13.78 -3.49
CA GLY A 51 18.40 15.12 -3.71
C GLY A 51 17.38 16.13 -4.28
N VAL A 52 16.08 15.81 -4.24
CA VAL A 52 15.00 16.64 -4.80
C VAL A 52 14.05 17.05 -3.68
N GLU A 53 13.81 18.36 -3.53
CA GLU A 53 12.78 18.89 -2.65
C GLU A 53 11.39 18.57 -3.22
N VAL A 54 10.52 18.02 -2.37
CA VAL A 54 9.17 17.61 -2.74
C VAL A 54 8.15 18.61 -2.20
N PRO A 55 7.41 19.34 -3.06
CA PRO A 55 6.29 20.17 -2.62
C PRO A 55 5.31 19.36 -1.78
N PHE A 56 5.04 19.83 -0.57
CA PHE A 56 4.20 19.14 0.41
C PHE A 56 3.08 20.04 0.92
N TYR A 57 1.86 19.53 0.87
CA TYR A 57 0.66 20.16 1.41
C TYR A 57 0.07 19.30 2.51
N GLU A 58 0.05 19.82 3.73
CA GLU A 58 -0.60 19.18 4.88
C GLU A 58 -2.09 19.45 4.81
N VAL A 59 -2.84 18.57 4.12
CA VAL A 59 -4.27 18.75 3.82
C VAL A 59 -4.99 17.41 3.94
N ASP A 60 -6.19 17.47 4.52
CA ASP A 60 -7.13 16.34 4.50
C ASP A 60 -7.82 16.28 3.14
N ILE A 61 -7.86 15.08 2.54
CA ILE A 61 -8.49 14.88 1.22
C ILE A 61 -10.00 15.16 1.21
N ARG A 62 -10.64 15.34 2.36
CA ARG A 62 -12.04 15.77 2.48
C ARG A 62 -12.21 17.27 2.28
N ASP A 63 -11.15 18.06 2.33
CA ASP A 63 -11.16 19.50 2.05
C ASP A 63 -11.10 19.76 0.54
N THR A 64 -12.27 19.71 -0.09
CA THR A 64 -12.40 19.86 -1.55
C THR A 64 -11.90 21.22 -2.04
N ASP A 65 -12.11 22.30 -1.29
CA ASP A 65 -11.75 23.65 -1.72
C ASP A 65 -10.23 23.83 -1.73
N THR A 66 -9.55 23.38 -0.68
CA THR A 66 -8.08 23.39 -0.65
C THR A 66 -7.47 22.47 -1.73
N LEU A 67 -8.06 21.30 -1.98
CA LEU A 67 -7.61 20.44 -3.09
C LEU A 67 -7.74 21.14 -4.44
N ARG A 68 -8.85 21.83 -4.72
CA ARG A 68 -9.03 22.62 -5.95
C ARG A 68 -7.93 23.66 -6.15
N ASP A 69 -7.57 24.36 -5.08
CA ASP A 69 -6.52 25.38 -5.14
C ASP A 69 -5.14 24.76 -5.40
N ILE A 70 -4.83 23.59 -4.79
CA ILE A 70 -3.60 22.83 -5.08
C ILE A 70 -3.58 22.38 -6.54
N PHE A 71 -4.68 21.84 -7.08
CA PHE A 71 -4.75 21.44 -8.49
C PHE A 71 -4.53 22.61 -9.44
N LYS A 72 -5.07 23.79 -9.15
CA LYS A 72 -4.85 25.01 -9.94
C LYS A 72 -3.41 25.51 -9.88
N GLN A 73 -2.78 25.42 -8.71
CA GLN A 73 -1.42 25.88 -8.49
C GLN A 73 -0.40 24.93 -9.10
N GLU A 74 -0.58 23.63 -8.92
CA GLU A 74 0.39 22.61 -9.28
C GLU A 74 0.17 22.03 -10.68
N GLU A 75 -1.04 22.11 -11.21
CA GLU A 75 -1.41 21.58 -12.52
C GLU A 75 -0.94 20.13 -12.75
N PRO A 76 -1.23 19.17 -11.83
CA PRO A 76 -0.78 17.80 -12.00
C PRO A 76 -1.46 17.14 -13.20
N THR A 77 -0.70 16.31 -13.93
CA THR A 77 -1.19 15.56 -15.08
C THR A 77 -1.83 14.22 -14.68
N GLY A 78 -1.61 13.77 -13.45
CA GLY A 78 -2.17 12.54 -12.92
C GLY A 78 -2.04 12.47 -11.41
N VAL A 79 -2.80 11.55 -10.82
CA VAL A 79 -2.87 11.31 -9.38
C VAL A 79 -2.53 9.85 -9.08
N ILE A 80 -1.70 9.63 -8.04
CA ILE A 80 -1.59 8.34 -7.35
C ILE A 80 -2.22 8.50 -5.98
N HIS A 81 -3.29 7.73 -5.74
CA HIS A 81 -4.13 7.90 -4.56
C HIS A 81 -3.92 6.80 -3.53
N PHE A 82 -3.11 7.10 -2.50
CA PHE A 82 -2.88 6.22 -1.34
C PHE A 82 -3.69 6.63 -0.11
N ALA A 83 -4.05 7.90 0.03
CA ALA A 83 -4.69 8.41 1.23
C ALA A 83 -5.94 7.60 1.60
N GLY A 84 -5.96 7.09 2.83
CA GLY A 84 -7.07 6.29 3.34
C GLY A 84 -6.71 5.56 4.63
N LEU A 85 -7.70 5.36 5.48
CA LEU A 85 -7.60 4.50 6.66
C LEU A 85 -7.51 3.04 6.19
N LYS A 86 -6.58 2.25 6.75
CA LYS A 86 -6.23 0.92 6.22
C LYS A 86 -6.32 -0.24 7.23
N ALA A 87 -6.61 0.02 8.50
CA ALA A 87 -6.58 -1.01 9.54
C ALA A 87 -7.87 -1.82 9.58
N VAL A 88 -7.82 -3.09 9.13
CA VAL A 88 -8.97 -4.00 9.04
C VAL A 88 -9.71 -4.12 10.37
N GLY A 89 -9.00 -4.43 11.46
CA GLY A 89 -9.61 -4.59 12.79
C GLY A 89 -10.20 -3.29 13.36
N GLU A 90 -9.61 -2.13 13.04
CA GLU A 90 -10.15 -0.84 13.44
C GLU A 90 -11.44 -0.51 12.67
N SER A 91 -11.49 -0.83 11.37
CA SER A 91 -12.64 -0.56 10.52
C SER A 91 -13.94 -1.19 11.05
N THR A 92 -13.84 -2.34 11.72
CA THR A 92 -15.01 -3.01 12.33
C THR A 92 -15.54 -2.28 13.56
N ARG A 93 -14.70 -1.50 14.24
CA ARG A 93 -15.05 -0.76 15.46
C ARG A 93 -15.57 0.65 15.16
N ILE A 94 -15.01 1.31 14.13
CA ILE A 94 -15.34 2.69 13.75
C ILE A 94 -15.68 2.81 12.26
N PRO A 95 -16.63 2.02 11.71
CA PRO A 95 -16.87 1.94 10.26
C PRO A 95 -17.26 3.29 9.64
N LEU A 96 -17.99 4.15 10.33
CA LEU A 96 -18.37 5.46 9.80
C LEU A 96 -17.17 6.36 9.51
N ALA A 97 -16.12 6.32 10.33
CA ALA A 97 -14.89 7.05 10.08
C ALA A 97 -14.20 6.56 8.81
N TYR A 98 -14.25 5.25 8.53
CA TYR A 98 -13.71 4.67 7.30
C TYR A 98 -14.49 5.10 6.07
N TYR A 99 -15.81 5.11 6.12
CA TYR A 99 -16.63 5.60 5.00
C TYR A 99 -16.44 7.10 4.77
N ASP A 100 -16.44 7.90 5.82
CA ASP A 100 -16.22 9.34 5.72
C ASP A 100 -14.83 9.66 5.15
N ASN A 101 -13.78 9.09 5.73
CA ASN A 101 -12.42 9.34 5.27
C ASN A 101 -12.17 8.78 3.86
N ASN A 102 -12.45 7.49 3.62
CA ASN A 102 -12.06 6.83 2.39
C ASN A 102 -12.99 7.17 1.22
N ILE A 103 -14.33 7.12 1.42
CA ILE A 103 -15.28 7.38 0.33
C ILE A 103 -15.46 8.88 0.11
N ALA A 104 -15.84 9.64 1.14
CA ALA A 104 -16.08 11.07 0.97
C ALA A 104 -14.79 11.80 0.57
N GLY A 105 -13.63 11.44 1.15
CA GLY A 105 -12.34 12.00 0.78
C GLY A 105 -11.97 11.73 -0.67
N THR A 106 -12.14 10.48 -1.16
CA THR A 106 -11.88 10.17 -2.57
C THR A 106 -12.84 10.90 -3.51
N VAL A 107 -14.14 11.02 -3.15
CA VAL A 107 -15.09 11.79 -3.95
C VAL A 107 -14.70 13.28 -4.01
N SER A 108 -14.20 13.85 -2.91
CA SER A 108 -13.66 15.22 -2.89
C SER A 108 -12.46 15.38 -3.82
N LEU A 109 -11.53 14.44 -3.79
CA LEU A 109 -10.38 14.40 -4.69
C LEU A 109 -10.82 14.33 -6.16
N LEU A 110 -11.75 13.42 -6.49
CA LEU A 110 -12.24 13.24 -7.86
C LEU A 110 -12.94 14.48 -8.41
N LYS A 111 -13.68 15.23 -7.57
CA LYS A 111 -14.25 16.53 -7.95
C LYS A 111 -13.16 17.56 -8.29
N ALA A 112 -12.12 17.66 -7.45
CA ALA A 112 -11.01 18.55 -7.71
C ALA A 112 -10.26 18.18 -9.00
N MET A 113 -10.09 16.88 -9.27
CA MET A 113 -9.49 16.35 -10.52
C MET A 113 -10.33 16.71 -11.75
N GLU A 114 -11.64 16.45 -11.71
CA GLU A 114 -12.58 16.73 -12.81
C GLU A 114 -12.60 18.21 -13.16
N GLU A 115 -12.75 19.10 -12.17
CA GLU A 115 -12.80 20.54 -12.35
C GLU A 115 -11.50 21.15 -12.92
N ASN A 116 -10.36 20.46 -12.75
CA ASN A 116 -9.07 20.86 -13.27
C ASN A 116 -8.59 20.00 -14.46
N ASN A 117 -9.50 19.24 -15.07
CA ASN A 117 -9.23 18.39 -16.24
C ASN A 117 -8.07 17.39 -16.05
N CYS A 118 -7.82 16.96 -14.80
CA CYS A 118 -6.85 15.91 -14.45
C CYS A 118 -7.57 14.57 -14.40
N LYS A 119 -7.60 13.83 -15.52
CA LYS A 119 -8.40 12.61 -15.67
C LYS A 119 -7.57 11.30 -15.60
N ASN A 120 -6.37 11.35 -15.06
CA ASN A 120 -5.49 10.19 -14.90
C ASN A 120 -5.37 9.84 -13.43
N ILE A 121 -5.82 8.63 -13.03
CA ILE A 121 -5.75 8.17 -11.64
C ILE A 121 -5.25 6.73 -11.53
N ILE A 122 -4.28 6.52 -10.64
CA ILE A 122 -3.87 5.21 -10.15
C ILE A 122 -4.39 5.08 -8.72
N PHE A 123 -5.26 4.12 -8.50
CA PHE A 123 -5.90 3.90 -7.21
C PHE A 123 -5.29 2.71 -6.46
N SER A 124 -4.92 2.97 -5.23
CA SER A 124 -4.49 1.99 -4.24
C SER A 124 -5.67 1.14 -3.80
N SER A 125 -5.96 0.05 -4.52
CA SER A 125 -6.91 -0.95 -4.06
C SER A 125 -6.21 -2.02 -3.21
N SER A 126 -6.88 -3.10 -2.90
CA SER A 126 -6.41 -4.12 -1.97
C SER A 126 -6.94 -5.50 -2.33
N ALA A 127 -6.15 -6.56 -2.08
CA ALA A 127 -6.61 -7.94 -2.16
C ALA A 127 -7.80 -8.24 -1.23
N THR A 128 -8.11 -7.39 -0.25
CA THR A 128 -9.29 -7.52 0.61
C THR A 128 -10.62 -7.43 -0.16
N VAL A 129 -10.62 -6.92 -1.40
CA VAL A 129 -11.80 -6.89 -2.27
C VAL A 129 -12.23 -8.28 -2.76
N TYR A 130 -11.32 -9.27 -2.70
CA TYR A 130 -11.63 -10.66 -3.05
C TYR A 130 -12.31 -11.45 -1.92
N GLY A 131 -12.25 -10.92 -0.67
CA GLY A 131 -12.84 -11.58 0.51
C GLY A 131 -12.19 -12.92 0.80
N ASP A 132 -12.99 -13.98 0.80
CA ASP A 132 -12.54 -15.37 0.97
C ASP A 132 -12.59 -16.08 -0.40
N PRO A 133 -11.49 -16.11 -1.14
CA PRO A 133 -11.45 -16.68 -2.48
C PRO A 133 -11.58 -18.21 -2.41
N GLN A 134 -12.31 -18.80 -3.36
CA GLN A 134 -12.50 -20.25 -3.43
C GLN A 134 -11.23 -21.02 -3.78
N THR A 135 -10.32 -20.38 -4.50
CA THR A 135 -9.05 -20.96 -4.96
C THR A 135 -7.95 -19.92 -4.95
N VAL A 136 -6.71 -20.38 -4.98
CA VAL A 136 -5.49 -19.57 -5.17
C VAL A 136 -4.64 -20.27 -6.24
N PRO A 137 -3.81 -19.51 -7.02
CA PRO A 137 -3.61 -18.07 -6.98
C PRO A 137 -4.81 -17.26 -7.47
N ILE A 138 -4.95 -16.02 -6.99
CA ILE A 138 -6.09 -15.13 -7.26
C ILE A 138 -5.86 -14.36 -8.56
N LEU A 139 -6.81 -14.45 -9.49
CA LEU A 139 -6.84 -13.68 -10.74
C LEU A 139 -7.71 -12.41 -10.58
N GLU A 140 -7.49 -11.41 -11.45
CA GLU A 140 -8.22 -10.13 -11.39
C GLU A 140 -9.72 -10.25 -11.71
N ASP A 141 -10.14 -11.30 -12.40
CA ASP A 141 -11.52 -11.58 -12.76
C ASP A 141 -12.28 -12.42 -11.71
N PHE A 142 -11.66 -12.77 -10.60
CA PHE A 142 -12.32 -13.48 -9.52
C PHE A 142 -13.49 -12.67 -8.96
N PRO A 143 -14.55 -13.35 -8.48
CA PRO A 143 -15.68 -12.68 -7.83
C PRO A 143 -15.22 -11.80 -6.68
N LEU A 144 -15.76 -10.57 -6.62
CA LEU A 144 -15.45 -9.63 -5.56
C LEU A 144 -16.42 -9.79 -4.41
N SER A 145 -15.88 -9.91 -3.20
CA SER A 145 -16.61 -9.95 -1.96
C SER A 145 -15.78 -9.28 -0.87
N VAL A 146 -16.40 -8.96 0.27
CA VAL A 146 -15.64 -8.29 1.34
C VAL A 146 -16.10 -8.79 2.70
N THR A 147 -15.17 -8.95 3.60
CA THR A 147 -15.40 -9.46 4.97
C THR A 147 -15.36 -8.37 6.04
N ASN A 148 -14.99 -7.14 5.68
CA ASN A 148 -14.80 -6.04 6.63
C ASN A 148 -15.06 -4.67 5.99
N PRO A 149 -15.32 -3.60 6.80
CA PRO A 149 -15.60 -2.27 6.29
C PRO A 149 -14.46 -1.64 5.49
N TYR A 150 -13.19 -1.88 5.86
CA TYR A 150 -12.07 -1.39 5.05
C TYR A 150 -12.10 -1.96 3.62
N GLY A 151 -12.20 -3.29 3.48
CA GLY A 151 -12.35 -3.92 2.16
C GLY A 151 -13.59 -3.39 1.42
N ARG A 152 -14.68 -3.11 2.15
CA ARG A 152 -15.89 -2.51 1.58
C ARG A 152 -15.61 -1.13 0.98
N THR A 153 -14.85 -0.27 1.68
CA THR A 153 -14.49 1.04 1.11
C THR A 153 -13.66 0.91 -0.15
N LYS A 154 -12.72 -0.04 -0.21
CA LYS A 154 -11.91 -0.28 -1.42
C LYS A 154 -12.75 -0.75 -2.59
N LEU A 155 -13.65 -1.71 -2.37
CA LEU A 155 -14.57 -2.20 -3.41
C LEU A 155 -15.50 -1.10 -3.92
N MET A 156 -16.14 -0.35 -3.04
CA MET A 156 -17.00 0.77 -3.43
C MET A 156 -16.23 1.82 -4.25
N LEU A 157 -14.97 2.09 -3.92
CA LEU A 157 -14.15 3.03 -4.69
C LEU A 157 -13.74 2.47 -6.06
N GLU A 158 -13.51 1.16 -6.21
CA GLU A 158 -13.35 0.54 -7.53
C GLU A 158 -14.63 0.71 -8.38
N GLU A 159 -15.80 0.53 -7.79
CA GLU A 159 -17.09 0.72 -8.45
C GLU A 159 -17.30 2.19 -8.87
N ILE A 160 -17.05 3.16 -7.96
CA ILE A 160 -17.16 4.60 -8.25
C ILE A 160 -16.22 4.99 -9.40
N LEU A 161 -14.96 4.57 -9.37
CA LEU A 161 -13.99 4.86 -10.42
C LEU A 161 -14.38 4.22 -11.76
N THR A 162 -14.97 3.03 -11.71
CA THR A 162 -15.52 2.36 -12.88
C THR A 162 -16.69 3.14 -13.49
N ASP A 163 -17.59 3.66 -12.66
CA ASP A 163 -18.75 4.44 -13.12
C ASP A 163 -18.33 5.79 -13.70
N ILE A 164 -17.33 6.46 -13.12
CA ILE A 164 -16.73 7.68 -13.67
C ILE A 164 -16.16 7.43 -15.07
N TYR A 165 -15.39 6.35 -15.24
CA TYR A 165 -14.86 5.98 -16.57
C TYR A 165 -15.97 5.67 -17.58
N LYS A 166 -17.05 4.99 -17.17
CA LYS A 166 -18.19 4.71 -18.05
C LYS A 166 -18.96 5.98 -18.46
N ALA A 167 -19.05 6.96 -17.55
CA ALA A 167 -19.69 8.24 -17.81
C ALA A 167 -18.87 9.13 -18.73
N ASP A 168 -17.54 9.08 -18.60
CA ASP A 168 -16.60 9.86 -19.38
C ASP A 168 -15.33 9.04 -19.67
N SER A 169 -15.25 8.54 -20.92
CA SER A 169 -14.15 7.70 -21.38
C SER A 169 -12.80 8.41 -21.57
N GLU A 170 -12.72 9.72 -21.31
CA GLU A 170 -11.44 10.44 -21.25
C GLU A 170 -10.67 10.14 -19.97
N TRP A 171 -11.35 9.62 -18.93
CA TRP A 171 -10.66 9.15 -17.74
C TRP A 171 -9.80 7.93 -18.04
N ASN A 172 -8.61 7.92 -17.46
CA ASN A 172 -7.73 6.77 -17.43
C ASN A 172 -7.59 6.32 -15.97
N VAL A 173 -8.07 5.13 -15.68
CA VAL A 173 -8.14 4.58 -14.32
C VAL A 173 -7.33 3.29 -14.26
N VAL A 174 -6.39 3.21 -13.34
CA VAL A 174 -5.72 1.95 -13.01
C VAL A 174 -5.98 1.61 -11.54
N LEU A 175 -6.59 0.44 -11.33
CA LEU A 175 -6.86 -0.13 -10.02
C LEU A 175 -5.76 -1.14 -9.71
N LEU A 176 -4.95 -0.86 -8.67
CA LEU A 176 -3.88 -1.74 -8.25
C LEU A 176 -4.29 -2.45 -6.95
N ARG A 177 -4.55 -3.75 -7.04
CA ARG A 177 -4.92 -4.59 -5.90
C ARG A 177 -3.67 -5.14 -5.25
N TYR A 178 -3.27 -4.53 -4.13
CA TYR A 178 -2.07 -4.93 -3.40
C TYR A 178 -2.33 -6.15 -2.54
N PHE A 179 -1.32 -7.01 -2.48
CA PHE A 179 -1.23 -8.02 -1.43
C PHE A 179 -0.53 -7.42 -0.20
N ASN A 180 0.40 -8.08 0.45
CA ASN A 180 0.94 -7.61 1.72
C ASN A 180 2.29 -6.89 1.54
N PRO A 181 2.35 -5.55 1.43
CA PRO A 181 3.63 -4.85 1.30
C PRO A 181 4.43 -4.91 2.60
N ILE A 182 5.69 -5.29 2.48
CA ILE A 182 6.68 -5.37 3.56
C ILE A 182 8.05 -4.92 3.07
N GLY A 183 9.05 -4.96 3.94
CA GLY A 183 10.40 -4.49 3.63
C GLY A 183 10.61 -3.02 3.98
N ALA A 184 11.65 -2.43 3.44
CA ALA A 184 12.05 -1.05 3.63
C ALA A 184 12.98 -0.62 2.50
N HIS A 185 13.33 0.66 2.42
CA HIS A 185 14.35 1.14 1.50
C HIS A 185 15.73 0.58 1.87
N GLU A 186 16.53 0.23 0.89
CA GLU A 186 17.86 -0.37 1.06
C GLU A 186 18.83 0.46 1.92
N SER A 187 18.65 1.78 1.99
CA SER A 187 19.44 2.66 2.86
C SER A 187 19.25 2.37 4.35
N GLY A 188 18.13 1.76 4.73
CA GLY A 188 17.70 1.60 6.12
C GLY A 188 17.25 2.91 6.79
N ASP A 189 17.01 3.98 6.03
CA ASP A 189 16.56 5.28 6.56
C ASP A 189 15.06 5.49 6.36
N LEU A 190 14.41 4.64 5.56
CA LEU A 190 12.99 4.73 5.26
C LEU A 190 12.33 3.36 5.32
N GLY A 191 11.27 3.23 6.13
CA GLY A 191 10.53 1.99 6.32
C GLY A 191 9.15 2.23 6.94
N GLU A 192 8.45 1.16 7.31
CA GLU A 192 7.13 1.25 7.92
C GLU A 192 7.24 1.74 9.37
N ASN A 193 6.64 2.90 9.66
CA ASN A 193 6.61 3.51 10.99
C ASN A 193 5.16 3.70 11.47
N PRO A 194 4.49 2.64 11.93
CA PRO A 194 3.11 2.71 12.37
C PRO A 194 2.97 3.49 13.68
N ASN A 195 1.89 4.29 13.79
CA ASN A 195 1.53 4.91 15.05
C ASN A 195 0.97 3.85 16.02
N GLY A 196 1.60 3.72 17.19
CA GLY A 196 1.20 2.75 18.22
C GLY A 196 1.61 1.30 17.89
N ILE A 197 0.79 0.33 18.36
CA ILE A 197 1.06 -1.10 18.14
C ILE A 197 0.73 -1.46 16.68
N PRO A 198 1.68 -2.08 15.95
CA PRO A 198 1.46 -2.46 14.56
C PRO A 198 0.31 -3.46 14.39
N ASN A 199 -0.50 -3.25 13.36
CA ASN A 199 -1.54 -4.21 12.95
C ASN A 199 -1.01 -5.23 11.92
N ASN A 200 0.05 -4.89 11.19
CA ASN A 200 0.69 -5.75 10.19
C ASN A 200 1.74 -6.66 10.84
N LEU A 201 1.93 -7.85 10.27
CA LEU A 201 2.83 -8.86 10.83
C LEU A 201 4.27 -8.38 10.92
N LEU A 202 4.86 -7.93 9.80
CA LEU A 202 6.31 -7.67 9.76
C LEU A 202 6.74 -6.54 10.70
N PRO A 203 6.09 -5.36 10.76
CA PRO A 203 6.48 -4.34 11.74
C PRO A 203 6.22 -4.79 13.19
N TYR A 204 5.26 -5.69 13.44
CA TYR A 204 5.10 -6.30 14.76
C TYR A 204 6.31 -7.18 15.12
N VAL A 205 6.71 -8.06 14.18
CA VAL A 205 7.87 -8.97 14.35
C VAL A 205 9.16 -8.17 14.57
N THR A 206 9.38 -7.10 13.79
CA THR A 206 10.57 -6.26 13.96
C THR A 206 10.58 -5.52 15.30
N GLN A 207 9.42 -5.06 15.80
CA GLN A 207 9.31 -4.46 17.14
C GLN A 207 9.56 -5.46 18.27
N VAL A 208 9.19 -6.74 18.10
CA VAL A 208 9.60 -7.81 19.03
C VAL A 208 11.11 -8.02 18.94
N ALA A 209 11.66 -8.04 17.74
CA ALA A 209 13.09 -8.23 17.54
C ALA A 209 13.96 -7.11 18.17
N VAL A 210 13.51 -5.84 18.19
CA VAL A 210 14.23 -4.76 18.89
C VAL A 210 13.88 -4.65 20.40
N GLY A 211 12.95 -5.50 20.90
CA GLY A 211 12.58 -5.55 22.32
C GLY A 211 11.52 -4.53 22.74
N LYS A 212 10.83 -3.88 21.79
CA LYS A 212 9.68 -2.99 22.10
C LYS A 212 8.43 -3.78 22.51
N LEU A 213 8.25 -4.96 21.92
CA LEU A 213 7.16 -5.89 22.23
C LEU A 213 7.73 -7.20 22.74
N GLU A 214 6.97 -7.89 23.59
CA GLU A 214 7.44 -9.08 24.31
C GLU A 214 7.56 -10.29 23.38
N GLN A 215 6.52 -10.56 22.58
CA GLN A 215 6.44 -11.72 21.71
C GLN A 215 5.44 -11.53 20.57
N VAL A 216 5.62 -12.26 19.48
CA VAL A 216 4.67 -12.28 18.35
C VAL A 216 3.46 -13.14 18.71
N GLN A 217 2.25 -12.66 18.40
CA GLN A 217 1.03 -13.47 18.48
C GLN A 217 0.74 -14.08 17.11
N VAL A 218 0.78 -15.41 17.02
CA VAL A 218 0.42 -16.17 15.81
C VAL A 218 -1.05 -16.58 15.96
N PHE A 219 -1.90 -16.03 15.08
CA PHE A 219 -3.36 -16.21 15.19
C PHE A 219 -3.84 -17.47 14.46
N GLY A 220 -3.96 -18.57 15.19
CA GLY A 220 -4.36 -19.91 14.72
C GLY A 220 -3.19 -20.71 14.16
N ASP A 221 -3.25 -22.02 14.40
CA ASP A 221 -2.33 -23.04 13.89
C ASP A 221 -3.08 -24.26 13.31
N ASP A 222 -4.36 -24.06 13.01
CA ASP A 222 -5.29 -25.08 12.56
C ASP A 222 -5.93 -24.75 11.20
N TYR A 223 -5.31 -23.83 10.41
CA TYR A 223 -5.69 -23.58 9.02
C TYR A 223 -5.29 -24.77 8.13
N ASP A 224 -6.01 -24.95 7.02
CA ASP A 224 -5.66 -25.91 5.97
C ASP A 224 -4.48 -25.39 5.14
N THR A 225 -3.29 -25.38 5.77
CA THR A 225 -2.01 -24.92 5.22
C THR A 225 -0.90 -25.85 5.75
N GLU A 226 0.29 -25.79 5.18
CA GLU A 226 1.38 -26.73 5.48
C GLU A 226 1.78 -26.75 6.95
N ASP A 227 1.86 -25.57 7.60
CA ASP A 227 2.22 -25.42 9.02
C ASP A 227 1.06 -25.03 9.93
N GLY A 228 -0.15 -25.01 9.37
CA GLY A 228 -1.39 -24.64 10.08
C GLY A 228 -1.58 -23.14 10.25
N THR A 229 -0.62 -22.29 9.87
CA THR A 229 -0.76 -20.83 9.99
C THR A 229 -1.20 -20.17 8.69
N GLY A 230 -1.75 -18.95 8.76
CA GLY A 230 -2.26 -18.26 7.57
C GLY A 230 -1.17 -17.93 6.56
N VAL A 231 -1.47 -18.14 5.26
CA VAL A 231 -0.56 -17.90 4.14
C VAL A 231 -0.93 -16.61 3.40
N ARG A 232 0.05 -15.74 3.15
CA ARG A 232 -0.13 -14.47 2.44
C ARG A 232 0.95 -14.27 1.39
N ASP A 233 0.62 -13.52 0.34
CA ASP A 233 1.57 -13.01 -0.64
C ASP A 233 2.21 -11.73 -0.07
N TYR A 234 3.49 -11.79 0.21
CA TYR A 234 4.27 -10.64 0.67
C TYR A 234 5.07 -10.08 -0.49
N ILE A 235 4.94 -8.76 -0.69
CA ILE A 235 5.64 -8.04 -1.75
C ILE A 235 6.55 -6.97 -1.14
N HIS A 236 7.75 -6.83 -1.69
CA HIS A 236 8.65 -5.76 -1.26
C HIS A 236 8.06 -4.39 -1.62
N VAL A 237 8.07 -3.44 -0.68
CA VAL A 237 7.48 -2.10 -0.88
C VAL A 237 8.10 -1.35 -2.06
N VAL A 238 9.39 -1.58 -2.36
CA VAL A 238 10.07 -0.99 -3.54
C VAL A 238 9.54 -1.59 -4.83
N ASP A 239 9.32 -2.91 -4.90
CA ASP A 239 8.71 -3.52 -6.08
C ASP A 239 7.28 -3.03 -6.28
N LEU A 240 6.52 -2.90 -5.19
CA LEU A 240 5.18 -2.29 -5.25
C LEU A 240 5.25 -0.85 -5.78
N ALA A 241 6.20 -0.04 -5.31
CA ALA A 241 6.41 1.33 -5.79
C ALA A 241 6.74 1.36 -7.30
N LYS A 242 7.63 0.48 -7.76
CA LYS A 242 7.93 0.30 -9.20
C LYS A 242 6.69 -0.10 -10.00
N GLY A 243 5.77 -0.87 -9.41
CA GLY A 243 4.48 -1.22 -10.02
C GLY A 243 3.61 0.02 -10.33
N HIS A 244 3.66 1.05 -9.47
CA HIS A 244 2.97 2.32 -9.71
C HIS A 244 3.59 3.10 -10.87
N VAL A 245 4.92 3.12 -10.95
CA VAL A 245 5.63 3.75 -12.09
C VAL A 245 5.29 3.02 -13.40
N ALA A 246 5.19 1.70 -13.39
CA ALA A 246 4.78 0.93 -14.55
C ALA A 246 3.31 1.21 -14.96
N ALA A 247 2.41 1.32 -13.96
CA ALA A 247 1.02 1.70 -14.18
C ALA A 247 0.89 3.13 -14.76
N LEU A 248 1.74 4.08 -14.31
CA LEU A 248 1.77 5.43 -14.86
C LEU A 248 2.15 5.42 -16.35
N LYS A 249 3.13 4.61 -16.76
CA LYS A 249 3.48 4.43 -18.17
C LYS A 249 2.33 3.85 -19.00
N LYS A 250 1.47 3.03 -18.40
CA LYS A 250 0.27 2.48 -19.06
C LYS A 250 -0.77 3.58 -19.28
N ILE A 251 -1.04 4.41 -18.28
CA ILE A 251 -1.97 5.55 -18.37
C ILE A 251 -1.57 6.53 -19.47
N GLN A 252 -0.30 6.87 -19.58
CA GLN A 252 0.23 7.77 -20.60
C GLN A 252 -0.06 7.33 -22.03
N LYS A 253 -0.35 6.07 -22.26
CA LYS A 253 -0.73 5.52 -23.56
C LYS A 253 -2.24 5.58 -23.85
N GLY A 254 -3.04 6.18 -22.95
CA GLY A 254 -4.49 6.25 -23.09
C GLY A 254 -5.13 4.88 -22.86
N SER A 255 -5.11 4.38 -21.61
CA SER A 255 -5.42 2.98 -21.34
C SER A 255 -6.85 2.68 -20.91
N GLY A 256 -7.68 3.70 -20.62
CA GLY A 256 -9.02 3.50 -20.08
C GLY A 256 -9.02 2.91 -18.67
N LEU A 257 -9.91 1.95 -18.38
CA LEU A 257 -10.00 1.27 -17.08
C LEU A 257 -9.24 -0.05 -17.09
N ASN A 258 -8.30 -0.19 -16.17
CA ASN A 258 -7.51 -1.42 -16.00
C ASN A 258 -7.38 -1.82 -14.53
N VAL A 259 -7.30 -3.13 -14.28
CA VAL A 259 -7.12 -3.71 -12.95
C VAL A 259 -5.91 -4.63 -12.97
N TYR A 260 -5.05 -4.55 -11.97
CA TYR A 260 -3.88 -5.42 -11.82
C TYR A 260 -3.68 -5.87 -10.37
N ASN A 261 -3.37 -7.15 -10.19
CA ASN A 261 -2.84 -7.68 -8.96
C ASN A 261 -1.34 -7.33 -8.86
N LEU A 262 -0.93 -6.75 -7.74
CA LEU A 262 0.48 -6.52 -7.41
C LEU A 262 0.88 -7.39 -6.22
N GLY A 263 1.50 -8.51 -6.53
CA GLY A 263 2.06 -9.48 -5.60
C GLY A 263 3.21 -10.23 -6.25
N THR A 264 3.75 -11.20 -5.53
CA THR A 264 4.87 -12.05 -6.01
C THR A 264 4.40 -13.35 -6.66
N GLY A 265 3.13 -13.72 -6.45
CA GLY A 265 2.60 -15.03 -6.83
C GLY A 265 3.04 -16.16 -5.89
N LYS A 266 3.68 -15.85 -4.79
CA LYS A 266 4.13 -16.80 -3.77
C LYS A 266 3.45 -16.53 -2.44
N GLY A 267 2.90 -17.58 -1.83
CA GLY A 267 2.40 -17.53 -0.47
C GLY A 267 3.50 -17.89 0.53
N TYR A 268 3.55 -17.16 1.65
CA TYR A 268 4.38 -17.49 2.81
C TYR A 268 3.50 -17.53 4.05
N SER A 269 3.74 -18.52 4.90
CA SER A 269 3.04 -18.65 6.17
C SER A 269 3.55 -17.65 7.22
N VAL A 270 2.79 -17.45 8.29
CA VAL A 270 3.24 -16.60 9.41
C VAL A 270 4.53 -17.13 10.04
N LEU A 271 4.66 -18.46 10.20
CA LEU A 271 5.87 -19.06 10.76
C LEU A 271 7.06 -18.95 9.81
N GLU A 272 6.87 -19.05 8.49
CA GLU A 272 7.94 -18.82 7.51
C GLU A 272 8.46 -17.36 7.56
N ILE A 273 7.57 -16.38 7.76
CA ILE A 273 7.99 -14.97 7.95
C ILE A 273 8.81 -14.83 9.22
N ILE A 274 8.39 -15.41 10.34
CA ILE A 274 9.16 -15.37 11.60
C ILE A 274 10.54 -16.00 11.39
N GLN A 275 10.61 -17.17 10.76
CA GLN A 275 11.88 -17.87 10.50
C GLN A 275 12.83 -17.07 9.58
N ASN A 276 12.30 -16.40 8.55
CA ASN A 276 13.13 -15.54 7.69
C ASN A 276 13.60 -14.29 8.43
N MET A 277 12.76 -13.73 9.31
CA MET A 277 13.18 -12.63 10.17
C MET A 277 14.24 -13.07 11.19
N GLU A 278 14.14 -14.27 11.77
CA GLU A 278 15.19 -14.82 12.67
C GLU A 278 16.55 -14.90 11.97
N LYS A 279 16.58 -15.29 10.70
CA LYS A 279 17.80 -15.30 9.88
C LYS A 279 18.36 -13.88 9.71
N ALA A 280 17.52 -12.90 9.36
CA ALA A 280 17.94 -11.51 9.19
C ALA A 280 18.42 -10.87 10.49
N VAL A 281 17.78 -11.18 11.61
CA VAL A 281 18.12 -10.68 12.96
C VAL A 281 19.31 -11.40 13.57
N GLY A 282 19.56 -12.66 13.19
CA GLY A 282 20.62 -13.51 13.73
C GLY A 282 20.33 -14.14 15.10
N ARG A 283 19.06 -14.12 15.55
CA ARG A 283 18.61 -14.73 16.81
C ARG A 283 17.14 -15.13 16.77
N PRO A 284 16.69 -16.05 17.65
CA PRO A 284 15.29 -16.41 17.77
C PRO A 284 14.40 -15.22 18.14
N ILE A 285 13.18 -15.19 17.56
CA ILE A 285 12.13 -14.22 17.84
C ILE A 285 11.01 -14.94 18.61
N PRO A 286 10.72 -14.55 19.86
CA PRO A 286 9.71 -15.22 20.66
C PRO A 286 8.32 -15.02 20.07
N TYR A 287 7.56 -16.12 19.98
CA TYR A 287 6.15 -16.09 19.57
C TYR A 287 5.31 -17.04 20.40
N ARG A 288 4.00 -16.83 20.38
CA ARG A 288 3.01 -17.77 20.90
C ARG A 288 1.83 -17.90 19.95
N ILE A 289 1.26 -19.08 19.88
CA ILE A 289 0.03 -19.34 19.15
C ILE A 289 -1.15 -18.90 20.03
N VAL A 290 -2.12 -18.23 19.41
CA VAL A 290 -3.36 -17.76 20.03
C VAL A 290 -4.54 -18.09 19.10
N ASP A 291 -5.78 -17.94 19.58
CA ASP A 291 -6.97 -18.19 18.78
C ASP A 291 -7.01 -17.39 17.49
N ARG A 292 -7.65 -17.92 16.44
CA ARG A 292 -7.85 -17.23 15.16
C ARG A 292 -8.51 -15.87 15.35
N ARG A 293 -8.12 -14.91 14.56
CA ARG A 293 -8.86 -13.64 14.46
C ARG A 293 -10.12 -13.85 13.60
N PRO A 294 -11.27 -13.27 14.00
CA PRO A 294 -12.46 -13.28 13.14
C PRO A 294 -12.18 -12.67 11.76
N GLY A 295 -12.57 -13.40 10.71
CA GLY A 295 -12.40 -12.94 9.33
C GLY A 295 -11.04 -13.23 8.68
N ASP A 296 -10.11 -13.88 9.39
CA ASP A 296 -8.88 -14.38 8.76
C ASP A 296 -9.17 -15.63 7.91
N ILE A 297 -8.54 -15.69 6.73
CA ILE A 297 -8.65 -16.78 5.75
C ILE A 297 -7.35 -17.59 5.72
N ALA A 298 -7.43 -18.86 5.28
CA ALA A 298 -6.27 -19.75 5.24
C ALA A 298 -5.18 -19.25 4.29
N SER A 299 -5.51 -18.97 3.02
CA SER A 299 -4.54 -18.60 2.00
C SER A 299 -5.03 -17.44 1.12
N CYS A 300 -4.12 -16.50 0.85
CA CYS A 300 -4.39 -15.36 -0.05
C CYS A 300 -3.08 -14.97 -0.75
N TYR A 301 -2.92 -15.38 -2.02
CA TYR A 301 -1.79 -14.99 -2.87
C TYR A 301 -2.23 -14.82 -4.33
N SER A 302 -1.52 -13.95 -5.04
CA SER A 302 -1.87 -13.46 -6.36
C SER A 302 -1.42 -14.37 -7.50
N ASP A 303 -2.03 -14.17 -8.68
CA ASP A 303 -1.39 -14.39 -9.96
C ASP A 303 -0.98 -13.03 -10.55
N PRO A 304 0.32 -12.71 -10.67
CA PRO A 304 0.79 -11.43 -11.21
C PRO A 304 0.98 -11.46 -12.73
N ALA A 305 0.58 -12.51 -13.44
CA ALA A 305 0.85 -12.71 -14.87
C ALA A 305 0.32 -11.56 -15.74
N LYS A 306 -0.85 -11.00 -15.41
CA LYS A 306 -1.42 -9.88 -16.13
C LYS A 306 -0.57 -8.61 -16.00
N ALA A 307 -0.11 -8.28 -14.79
CA ALA A 307 0.78 -7.14 -14.57
C ALA A 307 2.10 -7.32 -15.33
N LYS A 308 2.68 -8.52 -15.34
CA LYS A 308 3.87 -8.84 -16.12
C LYS A 308 3.65 -8.65 -17.62
N ALA A 309 2.56 -9.18 -18.17
CA ALA A 309 2.27 -9.11 -19.60
C ALA A 309 1.94 -7.70 -20.09
N GLU A 310 1.18 -6.92 -19.32
CA GLU A 310 0.64 -5.64 -19.79
C GLU A 310 1.40 -4.41 -19.29
N LEU A 311 2.01 -4.47 -18.10
CA LEU A 311 2.82 -3.39 -17.54
C LEU A 311 4.32 -3.62 -17.77
N GLY A 312 4.75 -4.84 -18.11
CA GLY A 312 6.16 -5.24 -18.14
C GLY A 312 6.80 -5.22 -16.75
N TRP A 313 5.99 -5.43 -15.70
CA TRP A 313 6.42 -5.38 -14.31
C TRP A 313 6.26 -6.75 -13.64
N GLU A 314 7.24 -7.11 -12.84
CA GLU A 314 7.20 -8.24 -11.91
C GLU A 314 7.96 -7.88 -10.63
N ALA A 315 7.60 -8.52 -9.51
CA ALA A 315 8.35 -8.39 -8.27
C ALA A 315 9.68 -9.14 -8.38
N GLU A 316 10.77 -8.46 -8.02
CA GLU A 316 12.16 -8.96 -8.17
C GLU A 316 12.78 -9.33 -6.81
N LEU A 317 12.38 -8.65 -5.72
CA LEU A 317 12.96 -8.81 -4.40
C LEU A 317 12.27 -9.95 -3.63
N ASP A 318 13.06 -10.88 -3.13
CA ASP A 318 12.55 -12.06 -2.44
C ASP A 318 12.31 -11.82 -0.93
N ILE A 319 11.78 -12.84 -0.24
CA ILE A 319 11.48 -12.77 1.18
C ILE A 319 12.71 -12.52 2.05
N THR A 320 13.87 -12.95 1.62
CA THR A 320 15.13 -12.72 2.33
C THR A 320 15.46 -11.24 2.33
N GLN A 321 15.43 -10.60 1.15
CA GLN A 321 15.67 -9.16 1.00
C GLN A 321 14.61 -8.33 1.74
N MET A 322 13.32 -8.75 1.66
CA MET A 322 12.24 -8.08 2.41
C MET A 322 12.51 -8.05 3.91
N CYS A 323 12.96 -9.17 4.49
CA CYS A 323 13.25 -9.27 5.92
C CYS A 323 14.54 -8.53 6.30
N GLU A 324 15.60 -8.60 5.48
CA GLU A 324 16.86 -7.90 5.72
C GLU A 324 16.68 -6.37 5.69
N ASP A 325 15.93 -5.84 4.72
CA ASP A 325 15.69 -4.41 4.61
C ASP A 325 14.79 -3.91 5.74
N ALA A 326 13.73 -4.66 6.09
CA ALA A 326 12.90 -4.34 7.24
C ALA A 326 13.70 -4.33 8.56
N TRP A 327 14.60 -5.29 8.74
CA TRP A 327 15.46 -5.33 9.91
C TRP A 327 16.48 -4.19 9.93
N ARG A 328 17.09 -3.86 8.78
CA ARG A 328 18.02 -2.73 8.66
C ARG A 328 17.37 -1.43 9.07
N TRP A 329 16.13 -1.19 8.62
CA TRP A 329 15.35 -0.03 9.07
C TRP A 329 15.08 -0.06 10.57
N GLN A 330 14.44 -1.12 11.08
CA GLN A 330 14.01 -1.17 12.47
C GLN A 330 15.19 -1.17 13.46
N SER A 331 16.30 -1.82 13.13
CA SER A 331 17.48 -1.85 13.99
C SER A 331 18.19 -0.49 14.04
N LYS A 332 18.17 0.27 12.95
CA LYS A 332 18.74 1.62 12.85
C LYS A 332 17.83 2.66 13.50
N HIS A 333 16.52 2.45 13.46
CA HIS A 333 15.49 3.33 14.01
C HIS A 333 14.55 2.56 14.96
N PRO A 334 15.01 2.20 16.18
CA PRO A 334 14.19 1.42 17.13
C PRO A 334 12.88 2.12 17.49
N ASN A 335 12.88 3.46 17.53
CA ASN A 335 11.71 4.29 17.82
C ASN A 335 11.08 4.93 16.57
N GLY A 336 11.46 4.48 15.40
CA GLY A 336 10.99 5.02 14.13
C GLY A 336 11.61 6.39 13.84
N PHE A 337 10.84 7.32 13.28
CA PHE A 337 11.33 8.67 12.96
C PHE A 337 11.53 9.59 14.19
N GLU A 338 11.34 9.09 15.40
CA GLU A 338 11.58 9.86 16.65
C GLU A 338 13.03 9.82 17.10
N ASP A 339 13.86 8.96 16.54
CA ASP A 339 15.27 8.78 16.87
C ASP A 339 16.17 9.87 16.27
#